data_a74262f028bcb9d9c82e0861466b2030
#
_entry.id   a74262f028bcb9d9c82e0861466b2030
#
_cell.length_a   1.000
_cell.length_b   1.000
_cell.length_c   1.000
_cell.angle_alpha   90.00
_cell.angle_beta   90.00
_cell.angle_gamma   90.00
#
_symmetry.space_group_name_H-M   'P 1'
#
loop_
_entity.id
_entity.type
_entity.pdbx_description
1 polymer ?
#
loop_
_entity_poly.entity_id
_entity_poly.type
_entity_poly.pdbx_seq_one_letter_code
_entity_poly.pdbx_strand_id
1 'polypeptide(L)'
;TDTAIREVLENIAHTEIIWKPEEVKEFHTNGMFFEALKGGKVVDNWTIYSVGGGNIASPDMPQLSGEKIYPLTTAEEILAWCDREGKTWWEYVQDCEGDEIWPYLEKIWDTMCHTIDNGLCNDGVLPGGLKVARKASTYWLKAKEYGPTVSNRSRLYAYALATAEENASGGEVVTAPTCGSCGV
;
A
#
# COMPACT_ATOMS: atom_id res chain seq x y z
N THR A 1 -2.23 -2.07 -11.41
CA THR A 1 -1.85 -3.49 -11.19
C THR A 1 -1.01 -4.02 -12.35
N ASP A 2 -1.45 -3.87 -13.59
CA ASP A 2 -0.68 -4.30 -14.78
C ASP A 2 0.62 -3.51 -14.93
N THR A 3 0.63 -2.20 -14.67
CA THR A 3 1.84 -1.37 -14.67
C THR A 3 2.88 -1.91 -13.71
N ALA A 4 2.51 -2.15 -12.45
CA ALA A 4 3.42 -2.67 -11.44
C ALA A 4 3.97 -4.06 -11.79
N ILE A 5 3.13 -4.95 -12.36
CA ILE A 5 3.57 -6.25 -12.84
C ILE A 5 4.58 -6.11 -13.98
N ARG A 6 4.33 -5.22 -14.94
CA ARG A 6 5.24 -4.95 -16.05
C ARG A 6 6.57 -4.38 -15.58
N GLU A 7 6.55 -3.38 -14.72
CA GLU A 7 7.77 -2.75 -14.17
C GLU A 7 8.73 -3.77 -13.53
N VAL A 8 8.17 -4.78 -12.87
CA VAL A 8 8.99 -5.84 -12.26
C VAL A 8 9.43 -6.88 -13.29
N LEU A 9 8.50 -7.40 -14.11
CA LEU A 9 8.77 -8.54 -14.97
C LEU A 9 9.48 -8.19 -16.27
N GLU A 10 9.25 -7.02 -16.87
CA GLU A 10 9.91 -6.61 -18.12
C GLU A 10 11.42 -6.39 -17.95
N ASN A 11 11.89 -6.20 -16.73
CA ASN A 11 13.32 -6.21 -16.41
C ASN A 11 13.94 -7.61 -16.49
N ILE A 12 13.12 -8.67 -16.47
CA ILE A 12 13.55 -10.07 -16.47
C ILE A 12 13.27 -10.69 -17.84
N ALA A 13 12.07 -10.52 -18.37
CA ALA A 13 11.62 -11.09 -19.64
C ALA A 13 10.47 -10.28 -20.23
N HIS A 14 10.31 -10.36 -21.56
CA HIS A 14 9.13 -9.81 -22.22
C HIS A 14 7.85 -10.39 -21.61
N THR A 15 6.92 -9.49 -21.21
CA THR A 15 5.71 -9.86 -20.46
C THR A 15 4.46 -9.50 -21.26
N GLU A 16 3.62 -10.50 -21.53
CA GLU A 16 2.29 -10.34 -22.07
C GLU A 16 1.26 -10.55 -20.95
N ILE A 17 0.33 -9.60 -20.78
CA ILE A 17 -0.75 -9.70 -19.80
C ILE A 17 -2.06 -9.94 -20.52
N ILE A 18 -2.71 -11.06 -20.23
CA ILE A 18 -4.01 -11.44 -20.78
C ILE A 18 -5.06 -11.29 -19.69
N TRP A 19 -5.96 -10.34 -19.86
CA TRP A 19 -7.06 -10.11 -18.93
C TRP A 19 -8.21 -11.09 -19.18
N LYS A 20 -8.65 -11.76 -18.11
CA LYS A 20 -9.78 -12.69 -18.12
C LYS A 20 -10.75 -12.39 -16.97
N PRO A 21 -11.44 -11.25 -17.00
CA PRO A 21 -12.27 -10.79 -15.87
C PRO A 21 -13.47 -11.71 -15.60
N GLU A 22 -13.89 -12.50 -16.59
CA GLU A 22 -15.01 -13.43 -16.46
C GLU A 22 -14.61 -14.77 -15.79
N GLU A 23 -13.29 -15.05 -15.68
CA GLU A 23 -12.82 -16.28 -15.04
C GLU A 23 -12.66 -16.09 -13.54
N VAL A 24 -13.55 -16.68 -12.76
CA VAL A 24 -13.46 -16.70 -11.30
C VAL A 24 -12.93 -18.06 -10.85
N LYS A 25 -11.86 -18.06 -10.06
CA LYS A 25 -11.28 -19.26 -9.48
C LYS A 25 -11.92 -19.59 -8.12
N GLU A 26 -12.02 -20.87 -7.79
CA GLU A 26 -12.66 -21.32 -6.54
C GLU A 26 -11.97 -20.84 -5.27
N PHE A 27 -10.64 -20.72 -5.30
CA PHE A 27 -9.85 -20.32 -4.11
C PHE A 27 -10.05 -18.85 -3.76
N HIS A 28 -9.97 -17.95 -4.74
CA HIS A 28 -10.17 -16.50 -4.55
C HIS A 28 -10.45 -15.80 -5.88
N THR A 29 -11.21 -14.71 -5.85
CA THR A 29 -11.59 -13.96 -7.04
C THR A 29 -10.44 -13.25 -7.74
N ASN A 30 -9.42 -12.79 -6.99
CA ASN A 30 -8.27 -12.08 -7.54
C ASN A 30 -7.11 -13.05 -7.80
N GLY A 31 -7.26 -13.89 -8.80
CA GLY A 31 -6.23 -14.84 -9.22
C GLY A 31 -5.32 -14.30 -10.31
N MET A 32 -4.04 -14.62 -10.22
CA MET A 32 -3.03 -14.40 -11.25
C MET A 32 -2.37 -15.74 -11.60
N PHE A 33 -2.36 -16.05 -12.90
CA PHE A 33 -1.71 -17.25 -13.43
C PHE A 33 -0.51 -16.81 -14.28
N PHE A 34 0.67 -17.25 -13.89
CA PHE A 34 1.91 -16.97 -14.59
C PHE A 34 2.41 -18.17 -15.34
N GLU A 35 2.86 -17.98 -16.57
CA GLU A 35 3.55 -18.99 -17.37
C GLU A 35 4.88 -18.46 -17.85
N ALA A 36 5.96 -19.19 -17.57
CA ALA A 36 7.26 -18.91 -18.14
C ALA A 36 7.45 -19.69 -19.42
N LEU A 37 7.75 -18.99 -20.52
CA LEU A 37 7.91 -19.59 -21.85
C LEU A 37 9.37 -19.54 -22.30
N LYS A 38 9.89 -20.64 -22.79
CA LYS A 38 11.19 -20.71 -23.46
C LYS A 38 11.06 -21.38 -24.83
N GLY A 39 11.37 -20.62 -25.89
CA GLY A 39 11.19 -21.11 -27.26
C GLY A 39 9.75 -21.50 -27.60
N GLY A 40 8.77 -20.79 -27.08
CA GLY A 40 7.34 -21.04 -27.30
C GLY A 40 6.75 -22.22 -26.50
N LYS A 41 7.52 -22.83 -25.61
CA LYS A 41 7.07 -23.91 -24.73
C LYS A 41 7.00 -23.41 -23.28
N VAL A 42 5.94 -23.77 -22.58
CA VAL A 42 5.82 -23.53 -21.13
C VAL A 42 6.87 -24.37 -20.41
N VAL A 43 7.71 -23.73 -19.66
CA VAL A 43 8.79 -24.37 -18.85
C VAL A 43 8.46 -24.32 -17.36
N ASP A 44 7.63 -23.39 -16.94
CA ASP A 44 7.17 -23.26 -15.55
C ASP A 44 5.84 -22.51 -15.49
N ASN A 45 5.07 -22.72 -14.44
CA ASN A 45 3.84 -21.99 -14.18
C ASN A 45 3.61 -21.81 -12.68
N TRP A 46 2.88 -20.76 -12.34
CA TRP A 46 2.55 -20.45 -10.96
C TRP A 46 1.19 -19.77 -10.85
N THR A 47 0.36 -20.23 -9.92
CA THR A 47 -0.94 -19.63 -9.63
C THR A 47 -0.91 -19.01 -8.23
N ILE A 48 -1.17 -17.71 -8.16
CA ILE A 48 -1.26 -16.98 -6.90
C ILE A 48 -2.52 -16.12 -6.87
N TYR A 49 -2.92 -15.76 -5.67
CA TYR A 49 -4.10 -14.95 -5.41
C TYR A 49 -3.72 -13.77 -4.53
N SER A 50 -4.17 -12.57 -4.91
CA SER A 50 -4.09 -11.40 -4.06
C SER A 50 -5.27 -11.42 -3.09
N VAL A 51 -4.98 -11.64 -1.82
CA VAL A 51 -6.01 -11.83 -0.78
C VAL A 51 -6.26 -10.58 0.07
N GLY A 52 -5.67 -9.45 -0.32
CA GLY A 52 -5.82 -8.16 0.34
C GLY A 52 -4.64 -7.80 1.24
N GLY A 53 -4.51 -6.52 1.57
CA GLY A 53 -3.43 -6.00 2.43
C GLY A 53 -2.00 -6.24 1.91
N GLY A 54 -1.82 -6.41 0.61
CA GLY A 54 -0.53 -6.77 0.01
C GLY A 54 -0.17 -8.26 0.12
N ASN A 55 -1.01 -9.06 0.77
CA ASN A 55 -0.77 -10.48 0.93
C ASN A 55 -1.11 -11.28 -0.33
N ILE A 56 -0.32 -12.31 -0.57
CA ILE A 56 -0.55 -13.32 -1.60
C ILE A 56 -0.76 -14.68 -0.97
N ALA A 57 -1.58 -15.50 -1.59
CA ALA A 57 -1.83 -16.88 -1.17
C ALA A 57 -1.89 -17.81 -2.39
N SER A 58 -1.59 -19.07 -2.18
CA SER A 58 -1.81 -20.16 -3.13
C SER A 58 -2.26 -21.39 -2.35
N PRO A 59 -3.06 -22.31 -2.96
CA PRO A 59 -3.42 -23.56 -2.29
C PRO A 59 -2.22 -24.39 -1.84
N ASP A 60 -1.10 -24.26 -2.55
CA ASP A 60 0.14 -24.99 -2.30
C ASP A 60 1.14 -24.26 -1.40
N MET A 61 0.85 -22.99 -1.08
CA MET A 61 1.70 -22.22 -0.14
C MET A 61 1.25 -22.50 1.30
N PRO A 62 2.18 -22.84 2.21
CA PRO A 62 1.84 -22.84 3.62
C PRO A 62 1.30 -21.46 3.97
N GLN A 63 0.15 -21.38 4.63
CA GLN A 63 -0.30 -20.13 5.20
C GLN A 63 0.84 -19.64 6.10
N LEU A 64 1.44 -18.53 5.72
CA LEU A 64 2.37 -17.81 6.59
C LEU A 64 1.53 -17.32 7.78
N SER A 65 1.33 -18.19 8.76
CA SER A 65 0.98 -17.73 10.09
C SER A 65 2.23 -17.01 10.59
N GLY A 66 2.24 -15.69 10.42
CA GLY A 66 3.31 -14.87 10.96
C GLY A 66 3.49 -15.23 12.43
N GLU A 67 4.73 -15.38 12.88
CA GLU A 67 5.03 -15.54 14.29
C GLU A 67 4.32 -14.42 15.07
N LYS A 68 3.63 -14.76 16.12
CA LYS A 68 2.90 -13.76 16.92
C LYS A 68 3.92 -12.94 17.73
N ILE A 69 4.39 -11.86 17.14
CA ILE A 69 5.40 -10.97 17.72
C ILE A 69 4.82 -10.19 18.92
N TYR A 70 3.56 -9.73 18.80
CA TYR A 70 2.88 -8.94 19.83
C TYR A 70 2.08 -9.84 20.77
N PRO A 71 2.52 -10.02 22.06
CA PRO A 71 1.82 -10.87 23.00
C PRO A 71 0.49 -10.28 23.48
N LEU A 72 0.41 -8.93 23.60
CA LEU A 72 -0.79 -8.22 24.02
C LEU A 72 -1.71 -7.94 22.84
N THR A 73 -3.01 -8.06 23.03
CA THR A 73 -3.99 -8.02 21.93
C THR A 73 -5.01 -6.89 22.04
N THR A 74 -5.09 -6.24 23.19
CA THR A 74 -6.02 -5.14 23.44
C THR A 74 -5.28 -3.87 23.84
N ALA A 75 -5.88 -2.72 23.54
CA ALA A 75 -5.33 -1.42 23.96
C ALA A 75 -5.22 -1.31 25.50
N GLU A 76 -6.16 -1.91 26.22
CA GLU A 76 -6.17 -1.93 27.69
C GLU A 76 -4.95 -2.67 28.25
N GLU A 77 -4.62 -3.85 27.71
CA GLU A 77 -3.43 -4.61 28.09
C GLU A 77 -2.14 -3.85 27.82
N ILE A 78 -2.05 -3.17 26.67
CA ILE A 78 -0.87 -2.38 26.29
C ILE A 78 -0.73 -1.16 27.21
N LEU A 79 -1.82 -0.45 27.51
CA LEU A 79 -1.81 0.67 28.45
C LEU A 79 -1.36 0.23 29.85
N ALA A 80 -1.92 -0.87 30.37
CA ALA A 80 -1.53 -1.42 31.66
C ALA A 80 -0.04 -1.83 31.69
N TRP A 81 0.46 -2.36 30.58
CA TRP A 81 1.89 -2.64 30.42
C TRP A 81 2.73 -1.35 30.43
N CYS A 82 2.34 -0.34 29.67
CA CYS A 82 3.02 0.96 29.62
C CYS A 82 3.11 1.60 31.02
N ASP A 83 2.00 1.61 31.76
CA ASP A 83 1.93 2.17 33.12
C ASP A 83 2.83 1.40 34.09
N ARG A 84 2.85 0.09 34.01
CA ARG A 84 3.65 -0.77 34.89
C ARG A 84 5.14 -0.63 34.63
N GLU A 85 5.55 -0.59 33.35
CA GLU A 85 6.97 -0.52 32.94
C GLU A 85 7.49 0.92 32.87
N GLY A 86 6.62 1.93 32.96
CA GLY A 86 6.97 3.33 32.77
C GLY A 86 7.41 3.66 31.34
N LYS A 87 6.87 2.93 30.37
CA LYS A 87 7.20 3.03 28.95
C LYS A 87 6.03 3.55 28.12
N THR A 88 6.34 4.01 26.91
CA THR A 88 5.39 4.49 25.91
C THR A 88 4.98 3.37 24.96
N TRP A 89 3.98 3.61 24.09
CA TRP A 89 3.52 2.66 23.09
C TRP A 89 4.60 2.29 22.07
N TRP A 90 5.39 3.25 21.63
CA TRP A 90 6.45 2.97 20.67
C TRP A 90 7.60 2.14 21.28
N GLU A 91 7.86 2.30 22.59
CA GLU A 91 8.82 1.46 23.30
C GLU A 91 8.31 0.02 23.47
N TYR A 92 6.97 -0.17 23.62
CA TYR A 92 6.37 -1.49 23.53
C TYR A 92 6.60 -2.15 22.17
N VAL A 93 6.41 -1.40 21.07
CA VAL A 93 6.69 -1.89 19.72
C VAL A 93 8.17 -2.28 19.59
N GLN A 94 9.07 -1.43 20.04
CA GLN A 94 10.52 -1.70 20.02
C GLN A 94 10.90 -2.93 20.84
N ASP A 95 10.29 -3.12 22.01
CA ASP A 95 10.53 -4.32 22.85
C ASP A 95 10.07 -5.61 22.16
N CYS A 96 9.03 -5.55 21.35
CA CYS A 96 8.49 -6.69 20.61
C CYS A 96 9.26 -6.99 19.32
N GLU A 97 9.59 -5.96 18.53
CA GLU A 97 10.18 -6.07 17.18
C GLU A 97 11.72 -6.02 17.18
N GLY A 98 12.31 -5.45 18.24
CA GLY A 98 13.74 -5.13 18.29
C GLY A 98 14.10 -3.86 17.52
N ASP A 99 15.41 -3.57 17.45
CA ASP A 99 15.91 -2.34 16.82
C ASP A 99 15.77 -2.33 15.29
N GLU A 100 15.56 -3.47 14.68
CA GLU A 100 15.34 -3.63 13.23
C GLU A 100 14.06 -2.90 12.74
N ILE A 101 13.13 -2.59 13.64
CA ILE A 101 11.91 -1.85 13.29
C ILE A 101 12.21 -0.43 12.79
N TRP A 102 13.27 0.24 13.29
CA TRP A 102 13.54 1.63 12.99
C TRP A 102 13.91 1.88 11.52
N PRO A 103 14.89 1.18 10.92
CA PRO A 103 15.17 1.32 9.49
C PRO A 103 13.96 1.00 8.61
N TYR A 104 13.11 0.07 9.03
CA TYR A 104 11.88 -0.25 8.32
C TYR A 104 10.88 0.92 8.36
N LEU A 105 10.64 1.50 9.54
CA LEU A 105 9.73 2.64 9.70
C LEU A 105 10.24 3.90 8.99
N GLU A 106 11.56 4.13 8.96
CA GLU A 106 12.18 5.22 8.21
C GLU A 106 11.87 5.08 6.71
N LYS A 107 12.04 3.89 6.14
CA LYS A 107 11.66 3.62 4.75
C LYS A 107 10.17 3.85 4.49
N ILE A 108 9.30 3.44 5.42
CA ILE A 108 7.86 3.68 5.32
C ILE A 108 7.57 5.18 5.31
N TRP A 109 8.18 5.93 6.20
CA TRP A 109 8.03 7.39 6.28
C TRP A 109 8.49 8.10 5.00
N ASP A 110 9.64 7.72 4.48
CA ASP A 110 10.17 8.27 3.22
C ASP A 110 9.23 7.99 2.04
N THR A 111 8.68 6.78 1.98
CA THR A 111 7.69 6.41 0.95
C THR A 111 6.41 7.24 1.09
N MET A 112 5.91 7.47 2.31
CA MET A 112 4.74 8.33 2.56
C MET A 112 4.98 9.76 2.10
N CYS A 113 6.13 10.34 2.45
CA CYS A 113 6.53 11.68 2.02
C CYS A 113 6.60 11.79 0.49
N HIS A 114 7.25 10.83 -0.16
CA HIS A 114 7.34 10.77 -1.62
C HIS A 114 5.97 10.68 -2.29
N THR A 115 5.08 9.85 -1.77
CA THR A 115 3.71 9.71 -2.29
C THR A 115 2.97 11.04 -2.23
N ILE A 116 3.06 11.75 -1.11
CA ILE A 116 2.42 13.07 -0.93
C ILE A 116 3.01 14.09 -1.91
N ASP A 117 4.33 14.19 -1.99
CA ASP A 117 5.01 15.14 -2.87
C ASP A 117 4.65 14.91 -4.34
N ASN A 118 4.65 13.66 -4.78
CA ASN A 118 4.22 13.29 -6.13
C ASN A 118 2.77 13.69 -6.39
N GLY A 119 1.86 13.35 -5.50
CA GLY A 119 0.44 13.67 -5.65
C GLY A 119 0.15 15.18 -5.63
N LEU A 120 0.92 15.97 -4.89
CA LEU A 120 0.80 17.44 -4.89
C LEU A 120 1.33 18.08 -6.17
N CYS A 121 2.27 17.44 -6.86
CA CYS A 121 2.85 17.93 -8.12
C CYS A 121 2.07 17.47 -9.34
N ASN A 122 1.23 16.45 -9.23
CA ASN A 122 0.50 15.88 -10.36
C ASN A 122 -0.87 16.53 -10.55
N ASP A 123 -1.16 16.86 -11.80
CA ASP A 123 -2.43 17.42 -12.26
C ASP A 123 -3.14 16.47 -13.27
N GLY A 124 -4.30 16.88 -13.73
CA GLY A 124 -5.04 16.19 -14.79
C GLY A 124 -6.18 15.33 -14.28
N VAL A 125 -6.34 14.15 -14.87
CA VAL A 125 -7.49 13.26 -14.65
C VAL A 125 -7.01 11.88 -14.21
N LEU A 126 -7.66 11.34 -13.20
CA LEU A 126 -7.37 9.98 -12.73
C LEU A 126 -7.74 8.92 -13.78
N PRO A 127 -7.01 7.80 -13.82
CA PRO A 127 -7.36 6.69 -14.69
C PRO A 127 -8.78 6.16 -14.41
N GLY A 128 -9.39 5.58 -15.46
CA GLY A 128 -10.72 4.96 -15.36
C GLY A 128 -11.82 5.74 -16.07
N GLY A 129 -13.00 5.12 -16.17
CA GLY A 129 -14.13 5.61 -16.95
C GLY A 129 -14.81 6.86 -16.40
N LEU A 130 -14.63 7.16 -15.11
CA LEU A 130 -15.28 8.29 -14.44
C LEU A 130 -14.64 9.66 -14.74
N LYS A 131 -13.43 9.69 -15.28
CA LYS A 131 -12.68 10.92 -15.60
C LYS A 131 -12.63 11.92 -14.44
N VAL A 132 -12.31 11.44 -13.24
CA VAL A 132 -12.23 12.27 -12.02
C VAL A 132 -11.00 13.15 -12.10
N ALA A 133 -11.20 14.47 -11.99
CA ALA A 133 -10.09 15.42 -11.97
C ALA A 133 -9.31 15.34 -10.65
N ARG A 134 -7.97 15.42 -10.73
CA ARG A 134 -7.10 15.58 -9.58
C ARG A 134 -7.36 16.92 -8.88
N LYS A 135 -7.27 16.96 -7.57
CA LYS A 135 -7.60 18.13 -6.74
C LYS A 135 -6.53 18.47 -5.72
N ALA A 136 -5.62 17.56 -5.42
CA ALA A 136 -4.59 17.72 -4.39
C ALA A 136 -3.78 19.00 -4.59
N SER A 137 -3.22 19.22 -5.78
CA SER A 137 -2.45 20.42 -6.13
C SER A 137 -3.27 21.70 -5.96
N THR A 138 -4.55 21.68 -6.38
CA THR A 138 -5.45 22.84 -6.23
C THR A 138 -5.70 23.19 -4.75
N TYR A 139 -5.96 22.20 -3.90
CA TYR A 139 -6.14 22.42 -2.47
C TYR A 139 -4.86 22.93 -1.80
N TRP A 140 -3.71 22.39 -2.21
CA TRP A 140 -2.41 22.84 -1.73
C TRP A 140 -2.11 24.30 -2.07
N LEU A 141 -2.35 24.70 -3.32
CA LEU A 141 -2.14 26.07 -3.76
C LEU A 141 -3.07 27.04 -3.04
N LYS A 142 -4.36 26.72 -2.95
CA LYS A 142 -5.35 27.55 -2.24
C LYS A 142 -5.05 27.68 -0.74
N ALA A 143 -4.45 26.66 -0.13
CA ALA A 143 -4.06 26.72 1.27
C ALA A 143 -3.11 27.88 1.59
N LYS A 144 -2.31 28.32 0.61
CA LYS A 144 -1.38 29.45 0.77
C LYS A 144 -2.07 30.81 0.84
N GLU A 145 -3.30 30.91 0.33
CA GLU A 145 -4.08 32.15 0.27
C GLU A 145 -4.99 32.34 1.50
N TYR A 146 -5.21 31.30 2.28
CA TYR A 146 -6.12 31.32 3.42
C TYR A 146 -5.42 31.71 4.74
N GLY A 147 -6.20 32.24 5.67
CA GLY A 147 -5.75 32.43 7.05
C GLY A 147 -5.39 31.08 7.74
N PRO A 148 -4.63 31.11 8.86
CA PRO A 148 -3.97 29.92 9.42
C PRO A 148 -4.91 28.72 9.66
N THR A 149 -6.09 28.95 10.20
CA THR A 149 -7.04 27.86 10.53
C THR A 149 -7.54 27.15 9.28
N VAL A 150 -7.92 27.90 8.24
CA VAL A 150 -8.40 27.32 6.96
C VAL A 150 -7.24 26.73 6.17
N SER A 151 -6.06 27.39 6.21
CA SER A 151 -4.85 26.90 5.58
C SER A 151 -4.46 25.51 6.09
N ASN A 152 -4.41 25.32 7.41
CA ASN A 152 -4.05 24.03 8.00
C ASN A 152 -5.03 22.93 7.59
N ARG A 153 -6.32 23.22 7.60
CA ARG A 153 -7.36 22.26 7.17
C ARG A 153 -7.26 21.94 5.68
N SER A 154 -7.00 22.95 4.85
CA SER A 154 -6.81 22.79 3.40
C SER A 154 -5.58 21.94 3.06
N ARG A 155 -4.48 22.10 3.81
CA ARG A 155 -3.27 21.27 3.66
C ARG A 155 -3.53 19.82 4.01
N LEU A 156 -4.27 19.56 5.10
CA LEU A 156 -4.63 18.20 5.49
C LEU A 156 -5.42 17.50 4.37
N TYR A 157 -6.41 18.19 3.79
CA TYR A 157 -7.15 17.67 2.65
C TYR A 157 -6.27 17.48 1.41
N ALA A 158 -5.31 18.37 1.16
CA ALA A 158 -4.39 18.23 0.04
C ALA A 158 -3.52 16.97 0.18
N TYR A 159 -2.99 16.68 1.36
CA TYR A 159 -2.20 15.49 1.63
C TYR A 159 -3.01 14.19 1.47
N ALA A 160 -4.22 14.17 2.04
CA ALA A 160 -5.13 13.03 1.90
C ALA A 160 -5.50 12.77 0.43
N LEU A 161 -5.82 13.83 -0.32
CA LEU A 161 -6.11 13.73 -1.74
C LEU A 161 -4.88 13.29 -2.54
N ALA A 162 -3.68 13.82 -2.25
CA ALA A 162 -2.45 13.45 -2.91
C ALA A 162 -2.19 11.95 -2.82
N THR A 163 -2.27 11.39 -1.61
CA THR A 163 -2.11 9.95 -1.37
C THR A 163 -3.18 9.13 -2.10
N ALA A 164 -4.45 9.54 -2.04
CA ALA A 164 -5.56 8.85 -2.70
C ALA A 164 -5.44 8.88 -4.24
N GLU A 165 -5.01 10.02 -4.79
CA GLU A 165 -4.84 10.22 -6.23
C GLU A 165 -3.64 9.43 -6.77
N GLU A 166 -2.54 9.35 -6.02
CA GLU A 166 -1.40 8.49 -6.37
C GLU A 166 -1.78 7.01 -6.31
N ASN A 167 -2.49 6.57 -5.27
CA ASN A 167 -2.99 5.20 -5.20
C ASN A 167 -3.91 4.86 -6.38
N ALA A 168 -4.83 5.75 -6.74
CA ALA A 168 -5.73 5.55 -7.88
C ALA A 168 -5.02 5.54 -9.23
N SER A 169 -3.84 6.16 -9.31
CA SER A 169 -3.02 6.24 -10.55
C SER A 169 -1.99 5.13 -10.68
N GLY A 170 -1.90 4.24 -9.68
CA GLY A 170 -0.91 3.16 -9.64
C GLY A 170 0.47 3.59 -9.18
N GLY A 171 0.59 4.76 -8.52
CA GLY A 171 1.81 5.19 -7.85
C GLY A 171 2.17 4.32 -6.65
N GLU A 172 3.41 4.45 -6.18
CA GLU A 172 3.86 3.77 -4.98
C GLU A 172 3.25 4.43 -3.75
N VAL A 173 2.56 3.64 -2.93
CA VAL A 173 1.89 4.10 -1.70
C VAL A 173 2.12 3.10 -0.57
N VAL A 174 2.16 3.60 0.66
CA VAL A 174 2.11 2.73 1.84
C VAL A 174 0.67 2.27 2.03
N THR A 175 0.46 0.96 2.09
CA THR A 175 -0.86 0.36 2.30
C THR A 175 -0.98 -0.26 3.68
N ALA A 176 -2.12 -0.04 4.33
CA ALA A 176 -2.51 -0.80 5.52
C ALA A 176 -3.53 -1.88 5.12
N PRO A 177 -3.71 -2.94 5.94
CA PRO A 177 -4.61 -4.05 5.63
C PRO A 177 -6.05 -3.64 5.29
N THR A 178 -6.49 -2.49 5.79
CA THR A 178 -7.85 -1.95 5.59
C THR A 178 -7.99 -1.02 4.39
N CYS A 179 -6.98 -0.90 3.56
CA CYS A 179 -6.93 -0.06 2.34
C CYS A 179 -7.40 1.39 2.51
N GLY A 180 -6.52 2.34 2.25
CA GLY A 180 -6.86 3.74 1.99
C GLY A 180 -7.30 4.60 3.17
N SER A 181 -7.91 4.07 4.21
CA SER A 181 -8.30 4.87 5.37
C SER A 181 -7.21 5.04 6.41
N CYS A 182 -6.20 4.20 6.39
CA CYS A 182 -5.07 4.25 7.34
C CYS A 182 -3.85 5.01 6.84
N GLY A 183 -3.84 5.48 5.61
CA GLY A 183 -2.68 6.18 5.02
C GLY A 183 -2.71 7.71 5.18
N VAL A 184 -3.67 8.23 5.94
CA VAL A 184 -3.89 9.69 6.05
C VAL A 184 -3.60 10.15 7.48
#